data_881d85775258e326010e03a61a643c7a
#
_entry.id   881d85775258e326010e03a61a643c7a
#
_cell.length_a   1.000
_cell.length_b   1.000
_cell.length_c   1.000
_cell.angle_alpha   90.00
_cell.angle_beta   90.00
_cell.angle_gamma   90.00
#
_symmetry.space_group_name_H-M   'P 1'
#
loop_
_entity.id
_entity.type
_entity.pdbx_description
1 polymer ?
#
loop_
_entity_poly.entity_id
_entity_poly.type
_entity_poly.pdbx_seq_one_letter_code
_entity_poly.pdbx_strand_id
1 'polypeptide(L)'
;MATNQDKVKELIDLRNQAKLGGGEKRIESQHKKGKYTARERIAMLLDEDSFEEFDMFVTHRCNNFGMEKTKFLGDGVVTGQGTINGRIVFVFAQDFTVFGGALSEMLAQKICKVMDKAMTVGAPIIGLNDSGGARIQEGVNSLAGYAEIFERNILASGVIPQISAIFGPCAGGAVYSPALTDFILMTDQSSYMFVTGPKVVKTVTGEDISTEDLGGAEVHSTKSGVSHFMVENEEEGISLIRDLLSYLPSNNLEEAPMMVCNDPIDRLEDKLNSLIPDNPNLPYNMLEVIEAIVDQGKFLEVHKRYARNIIVGFCRMGGRSVGIIANQPSFYAGVLDIESSRKAARFVRFCDCFNIPILTLVDVPGFLPGRVQEYGGIIIHGAKLLFAYGEATVPKVTVILRKAYGGAYCVMSSKHLRGDINYAWPTAEIAVMGPKGATEVLSSKEIAAIEDEQKKAEFIAQKEEEYRDKFANPYVAARFGYIDDIIEPRNTRFRIARALQSLANKRLANPPKKHSNIPL
;
A
#
# COMPACT_ATOMS: atom_id res chain seq x y z
N MET A 1 33.77 29.28 -39.39
CA MET A 1 33.50 28.81 -38.01
C MET A 1 32.03 29.04 -37.75
N ALA A 2 31.35 28.08 -37.12
CA ALA A 2 29.94 28.25 -36.74
C ALA A 2 29.81 29.42 -35.75
N THR A 3 28.77 30.29 -35.96
CA THR A 3 28.48 31.40 -35.06
C THR A 3 27.85 30.93 -33.77
N ASN A 4 27.74 31.75 -32.74
CA ASN A 4 26.98 31.39 -31.52
C ASN A 4 25.52 31.13 -31.81
N GLN A 5 24.90 31.85 -32.78
CA GLN A 5 23.53 31.62 -33.24
C GLN A 5 23.37 30.23 -33.89
N ASP A 6 24.34 29.81 -34.70
CA ASP A 6 24.30 28.43 -35.28
C ASP A 6 24.34 27.36 -34.21
N LYS A 7 25.17 27.54 -33.17
CA LYS A 7 25.26 26.59 -32.04
C LYS A 7 23.94 26.54 -31.22
N VAL A 8 23.31 27.68 -31.01
CA VAL A 8 21.99 27.71 -30.31
C VAL A 8 20.92 27.02 -31.16
N LYS A 9 20.92 27.25 -32.47
CA LYS A 9 20.01 26.56 -33.38
C LYS A 9 20.22 25.05 -33.37
N GLU A 10 21.47 24.58 -33.45
CA GLU A 10 21.83 23.16 -33.33
C GLU A 10 21.32 22.55 -32.02
N LEU A 11 21.48 23.25 -30.88
CA LEU A 11 20.93 22.80 -29.60
C LEU A 11 19.41 22.64 -29.62
N ILE A 12 18.69 23.61 -30.20
CA ILE A 12 17.23 23.56 -30.34
C ILE A 12 16.81 22.35 -31.19
N ASP A 13 17.49 22.16 -32.33
CA ASP A 13 17.19 21.04 -33.24
C ASP A 13 17.43 19.68 -32.57
N LEU A 14 18.55 19.53 -31.85
CA LEU A 14 18.85 18.30 -31.07
C LEU A 14 17.82 18.06 -29.96
N ARG A 15 17.39 19.10 -29.26
CA ARG A 15 16.31 18.98 -28.24
C ARG A 15 14.99 18.53 -28.86
N ASN A 16 14.63 19.10 -30.01
CA ASN A 16 13.43 18.71 -30.74
C ASN A 16 13.51 17.24 -31.21
N GLN A 17 14.67 16.81 -31.70
CA GLN A 17 14.92 15.42 -32.06
C GLN A 17 14.77 14.50 -30.83
N ALA A 18 15.37 14.84 -29.69
CA ALA A 18 15.26 14.06 -28.45
C ALA A 18 13.80 13.89 -27.98
N LYS A 19 12.98 14.93 -28.15
CA LYS A 19 11.56 14.89 -27.79
C LYS A 19 10.73 13.90 -28.62
N LEU A 20 11.18 13.57 -29.84
CA LEU A 20 10.48 12.60 -30.71
C LEU A 20 10.73 11.14 -30.29
N GLY A 21 11.66 10.86 -29.36
CA GLY A 21 11.96 9.52 -28.90
C GLY A 21 12.22 8.56 -30.08
N GLY A 22 11.38 7.53 -30.24
CA GLY A 22 11.44 6.56 -31.36
C GLY A 22 10.91 7.06 -32.69
N GLY A 23 10.42 8.31 -32.76
CA GLY A 23 9.89 8.98 -33.94
C GLY A 23 8.36 8.91 -34.06
N GLU A 24 7.81 9.83 -34.87
CA GLU A 24 6.37 10.09 -35.01
C GLU A 24 5.52 8.82 -35.25
N LYS A 25 5.96 7.93 -36.13
CA LYS A 25 5.22 6.68 -36.42
C LYS A 25 5.05 5.79 -35.20
N ARG A 26 6.05 5.73 -34.30
CA ARG A 26 5.97 4.95 -33.07
C ARG A 26 5.14 5.65 -32.01
N ILE A 27 5.17 6.98 -31.94
CA ILE A 27 4.28 7.79 -31.11
C ILE A 27 2.83 7.56 -31.52
N GLU A 28 2.51 7.68 -32.82
CA GLU A 28 1.16 7.38 -33.33
C GLU A 28 0.70 5.95 -32.98
N SER A 29 1.63 4.98 -33.02
CA SER A 29 1.33 3.60 -32.64
C SER A 29 1.01 3.43 -31.16
N GLN A 30 1.60 4.24 -30.27
CA GLN A 30 1.26 4.30 -28.85
C GLN A 30 -0.14 4.89 -28.67
N HIS A 31 -0.42 6.03 -29.28
CA HIS A 31 -1.72 6.70 -29.20
C HIS A 31 -2.87 5.84 -29.73
N LYS A 32 -2.65 5.08 -30.84
CA LYS A 32 -3.64 4.12 -31.37
C LYS A 32 -4.00 3.00 -30.39
N LYS A 33 -3.13 2.73 -29.41
CA LYS A 33 -3.36 1.75 -28.33
C LYS A 33 -3.96 2.38 -27.09
N GLY A 34 -4.32 3.68 -27.14
CA GLY A 34 -4.81 4.43 -25.97
C GLY A 34 -3.74 4.73 -24.91
N LYS A 35 -2.45 4.73 -25.29
CA LYS A 35 -1.33 4.95 -24.38
C LYS A 35 -0.63 6.27 -24.67
N TYR A 36 -0.17 6.92 -23.62
CA TYR A 36 0.64 8.12 -23.71
C TYR A 36 2.13 7.82 -23.86
N THR A 37 2.88 8.79 -24.39
CA THR A 37 4.33 8.78 -24.40
C THR A 37 4.91 9.07 -23.01
N ALA A 38 6.18 8.74 -22.77
CA ALA A 38 6.86 9.06 -21.52
C ALA A 38 6.79 10.54 -21.14
N ARG A 39 6.92 11.45 -22.14
CA ARG A 39 6.88 12.89 -21.92
C ARG A 39 5.49 13.41 -21.59
N GLU A 40 4.46 12.89 -22.26
CA GLU A 40 3.07 13.23 -21.97
C GLU A 40 2.68 12.79 -20.56
N ARG A 41 3.09 11.58 -20.14
CA ARG A 41 2.89 11.10 -18.77
C ARG A 41 3.54 12.00 -17.72
N ILE A 42 4.78 12.47 -17.96
CA ILE A 42 5.48 13.40 -17.06
C ILE A 42 4.77 14.75 -17.03
N ALA A 43 4.34 15.27 -18.19
CA ALA A 43 3.63 16.55 -18.27
C ALA A 43 2.29 16.53 -17.52
N MET A 44 1.56 15.40 -17.55
CA MET A 44 0.33 15.24 -16.78
C MET A 44 0.59 15.07 -15.26
N LEU A 45 1.73 14.45 -14.89
CA LEU A 45 2.06 14.14 -13.50
C LEU A 45 2.51 15.39 -12.73
N LEU A 46 3.37 16.20 -13.33
CA LEU A 46 4.02 17.32 -12.66
C LEU A 46 3.20 18.62 -12.80
N ASP A 47 3.49 19.57 -11.93
CA ASP A 47 2.95 20.93 -12.05
C ASP A 47 3.46 21.59 -13.34
N GLU A 48 2.63 22.46 -13.94
CA GLU A 48 2.96 23.13 -15.19
C GLU A 48 4.32 23.85 -15.10
N ASP A 49 5.12 23.75 -16.17
CA ASP A 49 6.46 24.35 -16.31
C ASP A 49 7.48 24.00 -15.21
N SER A 50 7.23 22.99 -14.38
CA SER A 50 8.14 22.60 -13.30
C SER A 50 9.20 21.57 -13.70
N PHE A 51 9.07 20.93 -14.87
CA PHE A 51 9.92 19.79 -15.25
C PHE A 51 11.30 20.22 -15.73
N GLU A 52 12.35 19.75 -15.06
CA GLU A 52 13.74 19.86 -15.45
C GLU A 52 14.28 18.47 -15.85
N GLU A 53 14.49 18.27 -17.17
CA GLU A 53 14.98 17.00 -17.71
C GLU A 53 16.47 16.85 -17.57
N PHE A 54 16.92 15.63 -17.14
CA PHE A 54 18.31 15.25 -17.05
C PHE A 54 18.70 14.29 -18.17
N ASP A 55 19.93 14.41 -18.66
CA ASP A 55 20.57 13.45 -19.59
C ASP A 55 19.81 13.23 -20.92
N MET A 56 19.17 14.29 -21.43
CA MET A 56 18.41 14.26 -22.69
C MET A 56 19.24 13.77 -23.89
N PHE A 57 20.56 14.03 -23.90
CA PHE A 57 21.47 13.73 -25.02
C PHE A 57 22.21 12.39 -24.86
N VAL A 58 21.98 11.65 -23.80
CA VAL A 58 22.60 10.34 -23.59
C VAL A 58 22.12 9.34 -24.65
N THR A 59 23.03 8.51 -25.16
CA THR A 59 22.75 7.40 -26.07
C THR A 59 23.40 6.13 -25.56
N HIS A 60 22.90 4.95 -25.97
CA HIS A 60 23.52 3.68 -25.62
C HIS A 60 24.94 3.54 -26.19
N ARG A 61 25.75 2.68 -25.58
CA ARG A 61 27.14 2.38 -25.96
C ARG A 61 27.29 1.05 -26.71
N CYS A 62 26.19 0.33 -26.95
CA CYS A 62 26.20 -0.97 -27.60
C CYS A 62 26.67 -0.87 -29.06
N ASN A 63 27.63 -1.71 -29.43
CA ASN A 63 28.14 -1.84 -30.80
C ASN A 63 27.87 -3.23 -31.40
N ASN A 64 27.08 -4.07 -30.72
CA ASN A 64 26.74 -5.41 -31.17
C ASN A 64 25.42 -5.40 -31.97
N PHE A 65 25.25 -6.38 -32.83
CA PHE A 65 24.01 -6.63 -33.56
C PHE A 65 23.49 -5.42 -34.37
N GLY A 66 24.39 -4.55 -34.86
CA GLY A 66 24.05 -3.37 -35.65
C GLY A 66 23.48 -2.19 -34.85
N MET A 67 23.54 -2.25 -33.52
CA MET A 67 23.05 -1.18 -32.63
C MET A 67 23.80 0.15 -32.83
N GLU A 68 25.06 0.11 -33.25
CA GLU A 68 25.86 1.32 -33.52
C GLU A 68 25.25 2.24 -34.57
N LYS A 69 24.39 1.67 -35.46
CA LYS A 69 23.71 2.40 -36.54
C LYS A 69 22.40 3.06 -36.11
N THR A 70 21.88 2.72 -34.92
CA THR A 70 20.57 3.18 -34.46
C THR A 70 20.69 3.72 -33.06
N LYS A 71 20.90 5.02 -32.93
CA LYS A 71 21.03 5.71 -31.65
C LYS A 71 19.89 6.71 -31.48
N PHE A 72 19.18 6.61 -30.36
CA PHE A 72 18.14 7.56 -29.95
C PHE A 72 18.66 8.40 -28.79
N LEU A 73 18.43 9.72 -28.84
CA LEU A 73 18.73 10.60 -27.72
C LEU A 73 17.80 10.27 -26.54
N GLY A 74 18.38 10.24 -25.34
CA GLY A 74 17.68 9.84 -24.13
C GLY A 74 17.63 8.34 -23.84
N ASP A 75 18.01 7.50 -24.80
CA ASP A 75 18.12 6.01 -24.73
C ASP A 75 16.92 5.29 -24.09
N GLY A 76 15.69 5.74 -24.36
CA GLY A 76 14.48 5.04 -23.96
C GLY A 76 14.00 5.30 -22.53
N VAL A 77 14.51 6.34 -21.86
CA VAL A 77 13.96 6.85 -20.60
C VAL A 77 14.10 8.36 -20.50
N VAL A 78 13.04 9.00 -20.05
CA VAL A 78 13.03 10.42 -19.67
C VAL A 78 13.19 10.51 -18.17
N THR A 79 14.18 11.24 -17.70
CA THR A 79 14.50 11.37 -16.27
C THR A 79 14.62 12.84 -15.87
N GLY A 80 14.20 13.20 -14.68
CA GLY A 80 14.31 14.57 -14.21
C GLY A 80 13.68 14.80 -12.85
N GLN A 81 13.46 16.07 -12.55
CA GLN A 81 12.75 16.53 -11.37
C GLN A 81 11.68 17.53 -11.75
N GLY A 82 10.71 17.72 -10.88
CA GLY A 82 9.68 18.74 -10.98
C GLY A 82 8.94 18.86 -9.66
N THR A 83 7.75 19.46 -9.68
CA THR A 83 6.93 19.57 -8.48
C THR A 83 5.56 18.91 -8.66
N ILE A 84 5.00 18.46 -7.55
CA ILE A 84 3.59 18.06 -7.42
C ILE A 84 3.01 18.84 -6.25
N ASN A 85 2.02 19.69 -6.52
CA ASN A 85 1.46 20.60 -5.54
C ASN A 85 2.55 21.45 -4.84
N GLY A 86 3.53 21.93 -5.61
CA GLY A 86 4.67 22.75 -5.16
C GLY A 86 5.77 21.97 -4.43
N ARG A 87 5.67 20.65 -4.24
CA ARG A 87 6.68 19.81 -3.57
C ARG A 87 7.57 19.12 -4.58
N ILE A 88 8.88 19.17 -4.36
CA ILE A 88 9.86 18.51 -5.25
C ILE A 88 9.63 17.01 -5.28
N VAL A 89 9.65 16.45 -6.48
CA VAL A 89 9.66 15.02 -6.75
C VAL A 89 10.66 14.71 -7.85
N PHE A 90 11.22 13.51 -7.84
CA PHE A 90 12.03 12.98 -8.92
C PHE A 90 11.24 11.96 -9.70
N VAL A 91 11.45 11.91 -11.02
CA VAL A 91 10.69 11.04 -11.92
C VAL A 91 11.58 10.41 -12.97
N PHE A 92 11.29 9.17 -13.30
CA PHE A 92 11.73 8.54 -14.54
C PHE A 92 10.52 7.93 -15.26
N ALA A 93 10.49 8.03 -16.58
CA ALA A 93 9.46 7.46 -17.42
C ALA A 93 10.11 6.68 -18.57
N GLN A 94 9.85 5.38 -18.66
CA GLN A 94 10.35 4.55 -19.74
C GLN A 94 9.60 4.86 -21.02
N ASP A 95 10.32 5.08 -22.11
CA ASP A 95 9.78 5.38 -23.43
C ASP A 95 9.70 4.11 -24.28
N PHE A 96 8.52 3.55 -24.34
CA PHE A 96 8.26 2.32 -25.14
C PHE A 96 8.52 2.53 -26.64
N THR A 97 8.51 3.76 -27.14
CA THR A 97 8.82 4.06 -28.55
C THR A 97 10.28 3.79 -28.89
N VAL A 98 11.18 3.76 -27.89
CA VAL A 98 12.60 3.50 -28.05
C VAL A 98 12.94 2.09 -27.56
N PHE A 99 13.18 1.16 -28.49
CA PHE A 99 13.50 -0.24 -28.21
C PHE A 99 12.55 -0.95 -27.24
N GLY A 100 11.25 -0.55 -27.25
CA GLY A 100 10.26 -1.09 -26.31
C GLY A 100 10.53 -0.78 -24.84
N GLY A 101 11.18 0.33 -24.53
CA GLY A 101 11.56 0.69 -23.16
C GLY A 101 12.54 -0.29 -22.51
N ALA A 102 13.20 -1.15 -23.30
CA ALA A 102 14.08 -2.19 -22.77
C ALA A 102 15.31 -1.60 -22.08
N LEU A 103 15.65 -2.12 -20.89
CA LEU A 103 16.75 -1.62 -20.07
C LEU A 103 18.10 -1.87 -20.71
N SER A 104 18.84 -0.80 -20.95
CA SER A 104 20.25 -0.77 -21.35
C SER A 104 21.13 -0.37 -20.17
N GLU A 105 22.44 -0.46 -20.33
CA GLU A 105 23.41 0.13 -19.41
C GLU A 105 23.13 1.62 -19.16
N MET A 106 23.00 2.41 -20.24
CA MET A 106 22.84 3.86 -20.13
C MET A 106 21.46 4.27 -19.60
N LEU A 107 20.41 3.55 -19.97
CA LEU A 107 19.08 3.74 -19.40
C LEU A 107 19.11 3.53 -17.89
N ALA A 108 19.74 2.44 -17.42
CA ALA A 108 19.92 2.15 -16.01
C ALA A 108 20.69 3.25 -15.28
N GLN A 109 21.82 3.71 -15.85
CA GLN A 109 22.64 4.79 -15.27
C GLN A 109 21.83 6.09 -15.11
N LYS A 110 20.96 6.43 -16.05
CA LYS A 110 20.06 7.59 -15.93
C LYS A 110 19.06 7.43 -14.78
N ILE A 111 18.44 6.26 -14.64
CA ILE A 111 17.53 5.95 -13.53
C ILE A 111 18.29 6.02 -12.20
N CYS A 112 19.44 5.36 -12.10
CA CYS A 112 20.29 5.39 -10.90
C CYS A 112 20.65 6.83 -10.49
N LYS A 113 21.05 7.65 -11.44
CA LYS A 113 21.41 9.06 -11.19
C LYS A 113 20.23 9.88 -10.62
N VAL A 114 19.02 9.68 -11.13
CA VAL A 114 17.85 10.39 -10.61
C VAL A 114 17.44 9.87 -9.25
N MET A 115 17.58 8.56 -8.98
CA MET A 115 17.35 7.98 -7.66
C MET A 115 18.36 8.48 -6.62
N ASP A 116 19.66 8.54 -6.98
CA ASP A 116 20.72 9.08 -6.11
C ASP A 116 20.44 10.55 -5.75
N LYS A 117 19.95 11.36 -6.71
CA LYS A 117 19.53 12.75 -6.45
C LYS A 117 18.33 12.81 -5.52
N ALA A 118 17.31 11.98 -5.74
CA ALA A 118 16.12 11.90 -4.88
C ALA A 118 16.52 11.59 -3.43
N MET A 119 17.41 10.62 -3.23
CA MET A 119 17.94 10.27 -1.91
C MET A 119 18.76 11.42 -1.27
N THR A 120 19.59 12.10 -2.05
CA THR A 120 20.41 13.21 -1.56
C THR A 120 19.57 14.40 -1.12
N VAL A 121 18.49 14.68 -1.84
CA VAL A 121 17.56 15.78 -1.56
C VAL A 121 16.52 15.40 -0.49
N GLY A 122 16.24 14.12 -0.32
CA GLY A 122 15.16 13.65 0.54
C GLY A 122 13.78 13.92 -0.07
N ALA A 123 13.57 13.54 -1.34
CA ALA A 123 12.34 13.75 -2.07
C ALA A 123 11.81 12.44 -2.68
N PRO A 124 10.48 12.30 -2.88
CA PRO A 124 9.90 11.10 -3.47
C PRO A 124 10.45 10.80 -4.86
N ILE A 125 10.54 9.50 -5.19
CA ILE A 125 10.87 9.02 -6.54
C ILE A 125 9.67 8.29 -7.14
N ILE A 126 9.31 8.66 -8.39
CA ILE A 126 8.17 8.09 -9.11
C ILE A 126 8.69 7.45 -10.40
N GLY A 127 8.42 6.16 -10.56
CA GLY A 127 8.71 5.42 -11.79
C GLY A 127 7.44 5.21 -12.62
N LEU A 128 7.45 5.69 -13.87
CA LEU A 128 6.41 5.42 -14.86
C LEU A 128 6.93 4.34 -15.81
N ASN A 129 6.51 3.10 -15.54
CA ASN A 129 7.10 1.90 -16.13
C ASN A 129 6.34 1.44 -17.37
N ASP A 130 7.07 1.20 -18.45
CA ASP A 130 6.57 0.67 -19.73
C ASP A 130 7.73 0.00 -20.46
N SER A 131 8.05 -1.28 -20.16
CA SER A 131 9.29 -1.93 -20.58
C SER A 131 9.10 -3.39 -20.97
N GLY A 132 9.69 -3.76 -22.08
CA GLY A 132 9.81 -5.16 -22.50
C GLY A 132 10.84 -6.00 -21.73
N GLY A 133 11.53 -5.43 -20.75
CA GLY A 133 12.55 -6.11 -19.96
C GLY A 133 13.99 -5.71 -20.33
N ALA A 134 14.94 -6.64 -20.24
CA ALA A 134 16.35 -6.38 -20.55
C ALA A 134 16.60 -6.21 -22.05
N ARG A 135 17.45 -5.26 -22.43
CA ARG A 135 17.93 -5.11 -23.81
C ARG A 135 18.94 -6.23 -24.13
N ILE A 136 18.49 -7.26 -24.81
CA ILE A 136 19.24 -8.52 -25.03
C ILE A 136 20.58 -8.26 -25.72
N GLN A 137 20.65 -7.27 -26.62
CA GLN A 137 21.86 -6.91 -27.37
C GLN A 137 23.01 -6.43 -26.47
N GLU A 138 22.72 -5.98 -25.27
CA GLU A 138 23.72 -5.50 -24.29
C GLU A 138 24.15 -6.58 -23.28
N GLY A 139 23.53 -7.74 -23.34
CA GLY A 139 23.91 -8.89 -22.51
C GLY A 139 23.91 -8.59 -21.01
N VAL A 140 25.00 -8.95 -20.34
CA VAL A 140 25.16 -8.81 -18.88
C VAL A 140 25.13 -7.37 -18.38
N ASN A 141 25.47 -6.38 -19.22
CA ASN A 141 25.42 -4.96 -18.83
C ASN A 141 23.99 -4.51 -18.51
N SER A 142 23.01 -5.04 -19.26
CA SER A 142 21.60 -4.81 -18.94
C SER A 142 21.20 -5.42 -17.57
N LEU A 143 21.71 -6.62 -17.24
CA LEU A 143 21.46 -7.25 -15.94
C LEU A 143 22.13 -6.49 -14.80
N ALA A 144 23.37 -6.03 -14.99
CA ALA A 144 24.06 -5.18 -14.03
C ALA A 144 23.27 -3.89 -13.74
N GLY A 145 22.73 -3.26 -14.80
CA GLY A 145 21.86 -2.09 -14.65
C GLY A 145 20.62 -2.34 -13.80
N TYR A 146 19.97 -3.50 -13.94
CA TYR A 146 18.88 -3.86 -13.04
C TYR A 146 19.33 -3.99 -11.59
N ALA A 147 20.45 -4.67 -11.33
CA ALA A 147 20.97 -4.84 -9.98
C ALA A 147 21.30 -3.51 -9.31
N GLU A 148 21.85 -2.55 -10.04
CA GLU A 148 22.15 -1.20 -9.55
C GLU A 148 20.87 -0.40 -9.20
N ILE A 149 19.79 -0.58 -9.96
CA ILE A 149 18.49 0.00 -9.63
C ILE A 149 17.90 -0.65 -8.37
N PHE A 150 17.98 -2.00 -8.26
CA PHE A 150 17.45 -2.72 -7.08
C PHE A 150 18.19 -2.29 -5.79
N GLU A 151 19.51 -2.13 -5.84
CA GLU A 151 20.27 -1.62 -4.70
C GLU A 151 19.75 -0.27 -4.23
N ARG A 152 19.47 0.64 -5.16
CA ARG A 152 18.92 1.97 -4.83
C ARG A 152 17.50 1.91 -4.28
N ASN A 153 16.65 1.02 -4.81
CA ASN A 153 15.33 0.79 -4.22
C ASN A 153 15.44 0.31 -2.76
N ILE A 154 16.39 -0.59 -2.48
CA ILE A 154 16.62 -1.12 -1.12
C ILE A 154 17.13 -0.01 -0.20
N LEU A 155 18.10 0.79 -0.62
CA LEU A 155 18.64 1.89 0.16
C LEU A 155 17.62 3.02 0.40
N ALA A 156 16.73 3.25 -0.56
CA ALA A 156 15.66 4.25 -0.45
C ALA A 156 14.47 3.79 0.42
N SER A 157 14.35 2.48 0.66
CA SER A 157 13.23 1.89 1.41
C SER A 157 13.14 2.45 2.84
N GLY A 158 12.01 3.06 3.17
CA GLY A 158 11.78 3.72 4.44
C GLY A 158 12.55 5.04 4.64
N VAL A 159 13.18 5.57 3.58
CA VAL A 159 13.89 6.87 3.60
C VAL A 159 13.14 7.91 2.78
N ILE A 160 12.78 7.60 1.56
CA ILE A 160 11.93 8.42 0.69
C ILE A 160 10.79 7.57 0.13
N PRO A 161 9.58 8.14 -0.08
CA PRO A 161 8.50 7.43 -0.74
C PRO A 161 8.87 7.02 -2.17
N GLN A 162 8.60 5.77 -2.53
CA GLN A 162 8.84 5.19 -3.84
C GLN A 162 7.53 4.72 -4.44
N ILE A 163 7.14 5.25 -5.60
CA ILE A 163 5.89 4.92 -6.28
C ILE A 163 6.20 4.41 -7.68
N SER A 164 5.62 3.27 -8.04
CA SER A 164 5.72 2.68 -9.38
C SER A 164 4.35 2.61 -10.04
N ALA A 165 4.18 3.29 -11.17
CA ALA A 165 3.03 3.13 -12.04
C ALA A 165 3.40 2.26 -13.24
N ILE A 166 2.61 1.24 -13.50
CA ILE A 166 2.79 0.32 -14.62
C ILE A 166 1.76 0.66 -15.69
N PHE A 167 2.22 1.30 -16.76
CA PHE A 167 1.40 1.77 -17.86
C PHE A 167 1.57 0.96 -19.15
N GLY A 168 2.19 -0.20 -19.02
CA GLY A 168 2.40 -1.11 -20.12
C GLY A 168 3.00 -2.43 -19.68
N PRO A 169 3.68 -3.15 -20.57
CA PRO A 169 4.45 -4.34 -20.20
C PRO A 169 5.50 -4.02 -19.12
N CYS A 170 5.65 -4.94 -18.16
CA CYS A 170 6.72 -4.95 -17.18
C CYS A 170 7.13 -6.41 -16.98
N ALA A 171 8.18 -6.87 -17.66
CA ALA A 171 8.50 -8.29 -17.76
C ALA A 171 9.95 -8.60 -17.36
N GLY A 172 10.18 -9.80 -16.85
CA GLY A 172 11.50 -10.27 -16.46
C GLY A 172 12.10 -9.45 -15.32
N GLY A 173 13.34 -9.00 -15.45
CA GLY A 173 14.01 -8.17 -14.46
C GLY A 173 13.28 -6.87 -14.10
N ALA A 174 12.46 -6.35 -15.02
CA ALA A 174 11.72 -5.10 -14.81
C ALA A 174 10.70 -5.16 -13.66
N VAL A 175 10.20 -6.35 -13.27
CA VAL A 175 9.17 -6.49 -12.22
C VAL A 175 9.71 -6.28 -10.81
N TYR A 176 11.00 -6.52 -10.59
CA TYR A 176 11.56 -6.53 -9.23
C TYR A 176 11.76 -5.11 -8.67
N SER A 177 12.14 -4.13 -9.51
CA SER A 177 12.24 -2.74 -9.05
C SER A 177 10.89 -2.22 -8.53
N PRO A 178 9.77 -2.31 -9.26
CA PRO A 178 8.45 -1.99 -8.71
C PRO A 178 8.09 -2.77 -7.44
N ALA A 179 8.42 -4.08 -7.39
CA ALA A 179 8.13 -4.91 -6.21
C ALA A 179 8.89 -4.48 -4.95
N LEU A 180 10.00 -3.76 -5.09
CA LEU A 180 10.78 -3.18 -4.00
C LEU A 180 10.26 -1.79 -3.58
N THR A 181 9.38 -1.15 -4.37
CA THR A 181 8.83 0.17 -4.04
C THR A 181 7.67 0.08 -3.04
N ASP A 182 7.23 1.22 -2.52
CA ASP A 182 6.18 1.28 -1.49
C ASP A 182 4.80 1.03 -2.07
N PHE A 183 4.51 1.60 -3.25
CA PHE A 183 3.22 1.46 -3.91
C PHE A 183 3.38 1.13 -5.39
N ILE A 184 2.57 0.18 -5.84
CA ILE A 184 2.45 -0.21 -7.25
C ILE A 184 1.03 0.09 -7.70
N LEU A 185 0.91 0.78 -8.83
CA LEU A 185 -0.33 1.07 -9.52
C LEU A 185 -0.30 0.42 -10.89
N MET A 186 -1.41 -0.22 -11.30
CA MET A 186 -1.55 -0.85 -12.61
C MET A 186 -2.80 -0.35 -13.32
N THR A 187 -2.69 -0.11 -14.64
CA THR A 187 -3.85 0.17 -15.50
C THR A 187 -4.49 -1.12 -15.98
N ASP A 188 -5.81 -1.16 -15.95
CA ASP A 188 -6.58 -2.31 -16.42
C ASP A 188 -6.33 -2.58 -17.92
N GLN A 189 -6.26 -3.85 -18.32
CA GLN A 189 -6.13 -4.35 -19.70
C GLN A 189 -4.93 -3.82 -20.51
N SER A 190 -4.15 -2.89 -19.99
CA SER A 190 -3.01 -2.29 -20.71
C SER A 190 -1.67 -2.54 -20.03
N SER A 191 -1.65 -2.93 -18.77
CA SER A 191 -0.44 -3.19 -18.00
C SER A 191 -0.33 -4.66 -17.55
N TYR A 192 0.89 -5.17 -17.58
CA TYR A 192 1.19 -6.56 -17.22
C TYR A 192 2.49 -6.63 -16.43
N MET A 193 2.50 -7.46 -15.38
CA MET A 193 3.70 -7.80 -14.61
C MET A 193 3.84 -9.31 -14.53
N PHE A 194 4.97 -9.86 -14.99
CA PHE A 194 5.27 -11.29 -14.84
C PHE A 194 6.78 -11.56 -14.97
N VAL A 195 7.25 -12.60 -14.31
CA VAL A 195 8.67 -13.01 -14.37
C VAL A 195 9.02 -13.45 -15.79
N THR A 196 8.14 -14.23 -16.43
CA THR A 196 8.24 -14.63 -17.83
C THR A 196 6.87 -14.60 -18.48
N GLY A 197 6.81 -14.25 -19.77
CA GLY A 197 5.55 -14.18 -20.51
C GLY A 197 4.94 -15.55 -20.86
N PRO A 198 3.67 -15.58 -21.32
CA PRO A 198 2.91 -16.81 -21.60
C PRO A 198 3.62 -17.83 -22.49
N LYS A 199 4.40 -17.38 -23.49
CA LYS A 199 5.14 -18.28 -24.38
C LYS A 199 6.18 -19.12 -23.64
N VAL A 200 6.90 -18.51 -22.69
CA VAL A 200 7.91 -19.22 -21.89
C VAL A 200 7.22 -20.14 -20.88
N VAL A 201 6.15 -19.68 -20.24
CA VAL A 201 5.31 -20.49 -19.34
C VAL A 201 4.85 -21.75 -20.07
N LYS A 202 4.27 -21.62 -21.26
CA LYS A 202 3.82 -22.76 -22.08
C LYS A 202 4.95 -23.73 -22.40
N THR A 203 6.15 -23.23 -22.70
CA THR A 203 7.31 -24.07 -23.03
C THR A 203 7.84 -24.83 -21.81
N VAL A 204 7.85 -24.20 -20.63
CA VAL A 204 8.47 -24.76 -19.42
C VAL A 204 7.51 -25.61 -18.60
N THR A 205 6.26 -25.13 -18.40
CA THR A 205 5.27 -25.79 -17.53
C THR A 205 4.15 -26.50 -18.29
N GLY A 206 4.02 -26.23 -19.60
CA GLY A 206 2.92 -26.75 -20.42
C GLY A 206 1.60 -25.98 -20.28
N GLU A 207 1.54 -24.97 -19.41
CA GLU A 207 0.33 -24.16 -19.22
C GLU A 207 0.05 -23.24 -20.40
N ASP A 208 -1.18 -23.24 -20.89
CA ASP A 208 -1.67 -22.29 -21.89
C ASP A 208 -2.49 -21.21 -21.18
N ILE A 209 -1.93 -20.02 -21.05
CA ILE A 209 -2.51 -18.93 -20.27
C ILE A 209 -2.40 -17.62 -21.05
N SER A 210 -3.40 -16.76 -20.94
CA SER A 210 -3.34 -15.42 -21.53
C SER A 210 -2.39 -14.49 -20.76
N THR A 211 -1.97 -13.40 -21.39
CA THR A 211 -1.16 -12.36 -20.73
C THR A 211 -1.91 -11.75 -19.55
N GLU A 212 -3.20 -11.50 -19.73
CA GLU A 212 -4.07 -10.92 -18.70
C GLU A 212 -4.25 -11.86 -17.50
N ASP A 213 -4.54 -13.14 -17.76
CA ASP A 213 -4.73 -14.13 -16.69
C ASP A 213 -3.43 -14.48 -15.95
N LEU A 214 -2.27 -14.32 -16.62
CA LEU A 214 -0.97 -14.57 -16.00
C LEU A 214 -0.53 -13.44 -15.08
N GLY A 215 -0.66 -12.19 -15.53
CA GLY A 215 -0.09 -11.05 -14.81
C GLY A 215 -0.73 -9.71 -15.13
N GLY A 216 -2.01 -9.68 -15.49
CA GLY A 216 -2.78 -8.44 -15.66
C GLY A 216 -3.09 -7.75 -14.32
N ALA A 217 -3.59 -6.53 -14.42
CA ALA A 217 -3.92 -5.70 -13.26
C ALA A 217 -4.93 -6.37 -12.31
N GLU A 218 -5.94 -7.07 -12.87
CA GLU A 218 -6.93 -7.83 -12.09
C GLU A 218 -6.28 -8.92 -11.23
N VAL A 219 -5.36 -9.71 -11.79
CA VAL A 219 -4.65 -10.78 -11.06
C VAL A 219 -3.83 -10.21 -9.91
N HIS A 220 -3.07 -9.13 -10.17
CA HIS A 220 -2.19 -8.55 -9.17
C HIS A 220 -2.93 -7.74 -8.11
N SER A 221 -4.11 -7.21 -8.41
CA SER A 221 -4.93 -6.48 -7.45
C SER A 221 -5.89 -7.36 -6.64
N THR A 222 -6.13 -8.63 -7.04
CA THR A 222 -7.10 -9.51 -6.34
C THR A 222 -6.48 -10.78 -5.76
N LYS A 223 -5.50 -11.39 -6.46
CA LYS A 223 -4.94 -12.70 -6.10
C LYS A 223 -3.56 -12.60 -5.45
N SER A 224 -2.62 -11.89 -6.08
CA SER A 224 -1.24 -11.84 -5.59
C SER A 224 -0.96 -10.71 -4.60
N GLY A 225 -1.77 -9.64 -4.62
CA GLY A 225 -1.55 -8.45 -3.81
C GLY A 225 -0.29 -7.64 -4.20
N VAL A 226 0.26 -7.86 -5.40
CA VAL A 226 1.40 -7.08 -5.91
C VAL A 226 0.99 -5.65 -6.23
N SER A 227 -0.18 -5.47 -6.87
CA SER A 227 -0.69 -4.14 -7.18
C SER A 227 -1.52 -3.58 -6.02
N HIS A 228 -1.15 -2.40 -5.55
CA HIS A 228 -1.85 -1.67 -4.49
C HIS A 228 -3.10 -0.96 -5.02
N PHE A 229 -3.04 -0.52 -6.28
CA PHE A 229 -4.12 0.20 -6.94
C PHE A 229 -4.31 -0.32 -8.38
N MET A 230 -5.55 -0.49 -8.78
CA MET A 230 -5.94 -0.76 -10.15
C MET A 230 -6.81 0.39 -10.62
N VAL A 231 -6.49 0.95 -11.77
CA VAL A 231 -7.17 2.11 -12.38
C VAL A 231 -7.60 1.78 -13.80
N GLU A 232 -8.59 2.51 -14.33
CA GLU A 232 -9.14 2.26 -15.65
C GLU A 232 -8.21 2.75 -16.77
N ASN A 233 -7.49 3.86 -16.52
CA ASN A 233 -6.63 4.50 -17.52
C ASN A 233 -5.44 5.22 -16.90
N GLU A 234 -4.54 5.74 -17.73
CA GLU A 234 -3.31 6.40 -17.28
C GLU A 234 -3.60 7.74 -16.57
N GLU A 235 -4.63 8.49 -16.98
CA GLU A 235 -5.03 9.77 -16.38
C GLU A 235 -5.51 9.58 -14.95
N GLU A 236 -6.36 8.58 -14.70
CA GLU A 236 -6.79 8.22 -13.36
C GLU A 236 -5.60 7.82 -12.50
N GLY A 237 -4.67 7.02 -13.06
CA GLY A 237 -3.45 6.60 -12.38
C GLY A 237 -2.57 7.78 -11.99
N ILE A 238 -2.39 8.74 -12.87
CA ILE A 238 -1.60 9.94 -12.61
C ILE A 238 -2.27 10.82 -11.54
N SER A 239 -3.58 10.99 -11.61
CA SER A 239 -4.35 11.70 -10.58
C SER A 239 -4.21 11.02 -9.22
N LEU A 240 -4.32 9.69 -9.18
CA LEU A 240 -4.16 8.90 -7.95
C LEU A 240 -2.75 9.04 -7.33
N ILE A 241 -1.69 9.11 -8.14
CA ILE A 241 -0.33 9.36 -7.64
C ILE A 241 -0.25 10.71 -6.95
N ARG A 242 -0.84 11.77 -7.54
CA ARG A 242 -0.88 13.11 -6.95
C ARG A 242 -1.66 13.12 -5.63
N ASP A 243 -2.80 12.43 -5.59
CA ASP A 243 -3.62 12.28 -4.39
C ASP A 243 -2.87 11.52 -3.29
N LEU A 244 -2.27 10.37 -3.62
CA LEU A 244 -1.48 9.58 -2.68
C LEU A 244 -0.34 10.39 -2.06
N LEU A 245 0.43 11.12 -2.88
CA LEU A 245 1.51 11.98 -2.40
C LEU A 245 1.02 13.08 -1.46
N SER A 246 -0.23 13.52 -1.57
CA SER A 246 -0.79 14.51 -0.64
C SER A 246 -0.84 14.01 0.81
N TYR A 247 -0.94 12.70 1.01
CA TYR A 247 -0.97 12.05 2.33
C TYR A 247 0.43 11.75 2.89
N LEU A 248 1.47 11.81 2.06
CA LEU A 248 2.82 11.35 2.40
C LEU A 248 3.78 12.52 2.65
N PRO A 249 4.75 12.40 3.58
CA PRO A 249 5.86 13.35 3.68
C PRO A 249 6.79 13.23 2.48
N SER A 250 7.75 14.15 2.35
CA SER A 250 8.79 14.06 1.31
C SER A 250 9.82 12.97 1.64
N ASN A 251 10.07 12.75 2.92
CA ASN A 251 11.04 11.77 3.42
C ASN A 251 10.73 11.37 4.88
N ASN A 252 11.49 10.46 5.44
CA ASN A 252 11.30 9.92 6.78
C ASN A 252 11.65 10.87 7.93
N LEU A 253 12.22 12.04 7.65
CA LEU A 253 12.55 13.07 8.64
C LEU A 253 11.45 14.13 8.76
N GLU A 254 10.53 14.16 7.81
CA GLU A 254 9.42 15.13 7.74
C GLU A 254 8.09 14.50 8.19
N GLU A 255 7.14 15.37 8.46
CA GLU A 255 5.73 14.98 8.63
C GLU A 255 4.97 15.19 7.31
N ALA A 256 3.88 14.43 7.13
CA ALA A 256 2.98 14.62 6.00
C ALA A 256 2.36 16.03 6.02
N PRO A 257 2.09 16.64 4.85
CA PRO A 257 1.52 17.98 4.78
C PRO A 257 0.17 18.08 5.50
N MET A 258 0.03 19.10 6.34
CA MET A 258 -1.27 19.46 6.90
C MET A 258 -2.14 20.11 5.84
N MET A 259 -3.40 19.68 5.75
CA MET A 259 -4.39 20.30 4.86
C MET A 259 -5.38 21.14 5.67
N VAL A 260 -5.80 22.26 5.11
CA VAL A 260 -6.89 23.03 5.71
C VAL A 260 -8.15 22.18 5.73
N CYS A 261 -8.74 22.00 6.91
CA CYS A 261 -9.95 21.22 7.09
C CYS A 261 -11.07 22.10 7.64
N ASN A 262 -12.20 22.15 6.91
CA ASN A 262 -13.40 22.86 7.35
C ASN A 262 -14.41 21.93 8.06
N ASP A 263 -14.10 20.64 8.19
CA ASP A 263 -14.93 19.65 8.90
C ASP A 263 -14.61 19.74 10.41
N PRO A 264 -15.57 20.11 11.26
CA PRO A 264 -15.31 20.29 12.70
C PRO A 264 -14.75 19.02 13.34
N ILE A 265 -13.71 19.19 14.15
CA ILE A 265 -13.11 18.06 14.89
C ILE A 265 -14.10 17.48 15.90
N ASP A 266 -14.92 18.31 16.50
CA ASP A 266 -15.91 17.99 17.53
C ASP A 266 -17.28 17.59 16.96
N ARG A 267 -17.38 17.40 15.66
CA ARG A 267 -18.59 16.89 15.00
C ARG A 267 -18.98 15.52 15.58
N LEU A 268 -20.23 15.42 15.99
CA LEU A 268 -20.83 14.18 16.49
C LEU A 268 -21.53 13.45 15.32
N GLU A 269 -21.47 12.11 15.35
CA GLU A 269 -22.10 11.26 14.33
C GLU A 269 -23.10 10.31 14.94
N ASP A 270 -24.33 10.77 15.14
CA ASP A 270 -25.39 10.02 15.83
C ASP A 270 -25.69 8.66 15.18
N LYS A 271 -25.51 8.52 13.86
CA LYS A 271 -25.69 7.25 13.14
C LYS A 271 -24.79 6.12 13.67
N LEU A 272 -23.64 6.44 14.26
CA LEU A 272 -22.73 5.43 14.81
C LEU A 272 -23.32 4.71 16.02
N ASN A 273 -24.24 5.33 16.76
CA ASN A 273 -24.90 4.70 17.91
C ASN A 273 -25.77 3.51 17.53
N SER A 274 -26.20 3.42 16.26
CA SER A 274 -27.07 2.35 15.75
C SER A 274 -26.51 1.61 14.53
N LEU A 275 -25.27 1.90 14.13
CA LEU A 275 -24.69 1.33 12.91
C LEU A 275 -24.35 -0.15 13.09
N ILE A 276 -23.85 -0.54 14.27
CA ILE A 276 -23.55 -1.95 14.56
C ILE A 276 -24.86 -2.67 14.91
N PRO A 277 -25.18 -3.79 14.24
CA PRO A 277 -26.37 -4.58 14.57
C PRO A 277 -26.32 -5.14 16.00
N ASP A 278 -27.47 -5.17 16.69
CA ASP A 278 -27.61 -5.78 18.02
C ASP A 278 -27.26 -7.28 18.01
N ASN A 279 -27.57 -7.97 16.91
CA ASN A 279 -27.16 -9.35 16.73
C ASN A 279 -25.68 -9.42 16.31
N PRO A 280 -24.78 -9.97 17.15
CA PRO A 280 -23.35 -9.99 16.89
C PRO A 280 -22.95 -10.86 15.70
N ASN A 281 -23.87 -11.68 15.15
CA ASN A 281 -23.62 -12.51 13.98
C ASN A 281 -23.97 -11.82 12.66
N LEU A 282 -24.65 -10.68 12.70
CA LEU A 282 -24.94 -9.90 11.50
C LEU A 282 -23.71 -9.05 11.10
N PRO A 283 -23.34 -9.09 9.82
CA PRO A 283 -22.25 -8.24 9.32
C PRO A 283 -22.70 -6.79 9.17
N TYR A 284 -21.75 -5.88 9.17
CA TYR A 284 -21.90 -4.48 8.75
C TYR A 284 -20.68 -4.07 7.94
N ASN A 285 -20.76 -2.94 7.24
CA ASN A 285 -19.66 -2.43 6.43
C ASN A 285 -18.81 -1.44 7.26
N MET A 286 -17.58 -1.81 7.57
CA MET A 286 -16.66 -0.96 8.32
C MET A 286 -16.32 0.36 7.59
N LEU A 287 -16.44 0.41 6.26
CA LEU A 287 -16.24 1.66 5.51
C LEU A 287 -17.22 2.76 5.94
N GLU A 288 -18.46 2.41 6.32
CA GLU A 288 -19.43 3.38 6.81
C GLU A 288 -19.00 4.03 8.14
N VAL A 289 -18.29 3.27 9.00
CA VAL A 289 -17.67 3.82 10.21
C VAL A 289 -16.52 4.74 9.84
N ILE A 290 -15.64 4.30 8.96
CA ILE A 290 -14.47 5.09 8.50
C ILE A 290 -14.94 6.42 7.91
N GLU A 291 -15.85 6.39 6.94
CA GLU A 291 -16.38 7.59 6.28
C GLU A 291 -17.05 8.55 7.27
N ALA A 292 -17.71 8.01 8.29
CA ALA A 292 -18.36 8.80 9.33
C ALA A 292 -17.37 9.60 10.20
N ILE A 293 -16.19 9.05 10.47
CA ILE A 293 -15.23 9.65 11.42
C ILE A 293 -14.12 10.47 10.78
N VAL A 294 -13.82 10.25 9.49
CA VAL A 294 -12.74 10.96 8.79
C VAL A 294 -13.17 12.33 8.25
N ASP A 295 -12.21 13.18 7.92
CA ASP A 295 -12.49 14.50 7.35
C ASP A 295 -13.23 14.37 6.03
N GLN A 296 -14.41 15.00 5.95
CA GLN A 296 -15.26 15.03 4.75
C GLN A 296 -15.63 13.66 4.19
N GLY A 297 -15.52 12.59 4.98
CA GLY A 297 -15.75 11.22 4.51
C GLY A 297 -14.72 10.70 3.50
N LYS A 298 -13.58 11.39 3.33
CA LYS A 298 -12.57 11.02 2.33
C LYS A 298 -11.60 9.98 2.85
N PHE A 299 -11.57 8.83 2.19
CA PHE A 299 -10.69 7.72 2.50
C PHE A 299 -10.04 7.15 1.22
N LEU A 300 -8.71 7.12 1.18
CA LEU A 300 -7.94 6.51 0.10
C LEU A 300 -7.59 5.09 0.49
N GLU A 301 -8.41 4.12 0.05
CA GLU A 301 -8.21 2.71 0.35
C GLU A 301 -7.07 2.12 -0.49
N VAL A 302 -6.12 1.47 0.18
CA VAL A 302 -5.00 0.73 -0.43
C VAL A 302 -5.35 -0.74 -0.49
N HIS A 303 -5.04 -1.44 -1.58
CA HIS A 303 -5.40 -2.85 -1.77
C HIS A 303 -6.91 -3.14 -1.62
N LYS A 304 -7.76 -2.24 -2.11
CA LYS A 304 -9.23 -2.34 -2.01
C LYS A 304 -9.79 -3.70 -2.43
N ARG A 305 -9.16 -4.36 -3.40
CA ARG A 305 -9.63 -5.60 -4.01
C ARG A 305 -8.93 -6.85 -3.47
N TYR A 306 -7.85 -6.70 -2.68
CA TYR A 306 -7.06 -7.78 -2.11
C TYR A 306 -7.30 -7.89 -0.60
N ALA A 307 -7.40 -9.12 -0.07
CA ALA A 307 -7.61 -9.40 1.35
C ALA A 307 -8.70 -8.50 1.96
N ARG A 308 -9.92 -8.59 1.43
CA ARG A 308 -11.04 -7.68 1.71
C ARG A 308 -11.57 -7.76 3.15
N ASN A 309 -11.18 -8.78 3.90
CA ASN A 309 -11.45 -8.95 5.33
C ASN A 309 -10.68 -7.97 6.23
N ILE A 310 -9.72 -7.22 5.68
CA ILE A 310 -9.06 -6.09 6.32
C ILE A 310 -8.98 -4.90 5.37
N ILE A 311 -9.25 -3.72 5.90
CA ILE A 311 -9.16 -2.43 5.20
C ILE A 311 -7.88 -1.75 5.66
N VAL A 312 -7.10 -1.21 4.72
CA VAL A 312 -6.00 -0.30 5.00
C VAL A 312 -6.05 0.89 4.06
N GLY A 313 -5.66 2.07 4.51
CA GLY A 313 -5.67 3.25 3.66
C GLY A 313 -5.38 4.54 4.42
N PHE A 314 -5.38 5.63 3.70
CA PHE A 314 -5.09 6.96 4.22
C PHE A 314 -6.34 7.80 4.33
N CYS A 315 -6.41 8.58 5.39
CA CYS A 315 -7.43 9.60 5.59
C CYS A 315 -6.82 10.87 6.18
N ARG A 316 -7.69 11.85 6.44
CA ARG A 316 -7.32 13.00 7.26
C ARG A 316 -8.20 13.09 8.49
N MET A 317 -7.59 13.54 9.57
CA MET A 317 -8.25 13.79 10.84
C MET A 317 -7.83 15.17 11.34
N GLY A 318 -8.71 16.16 11.21
CA GLY A 318 -8.38 17.56 11.48
C GLY A 318 -7.26 18.09 10.55
N GLY A 319 -7.25 17.68 9.29
CA GLY A 319 -6.24 18.02 8.29
C GLY A 319 -4.94 17.21 8.34
N ARG A 320 -4.69 16.44 9.41
CA ARG A 320 -3.50 15.58 9.58
C ARG A 320 -3.70 14.27 8.85
N SER A 321 -2.69 13.80 8.12
CA SER A 321 -2.66 12.45 7.54
C SER A 321 -2.63 11.38 8.62
N VAL A 322 -3.46 10.34 8.45
CA VAL A 322 -3.58 9.19 9.36
C VAL A 322 -3.74 7.91 8.52
N GLY A 323 -3.00 6.86 8.87
CA GLY A 323 -3.19 5.53 8.33
C GLY A 323 -4.26 4.78 9.12
N ILE A 324 -5.24 4.21 8.42
CA ILE A 324 -6.28 3.36 9.04
C ILE A 324 -6.00 1.90 8.73
N ILE A 325 -6.12 1.06 9.76
CA ILE A 325 -6.19 -0.39 9.65
C ILE A 325 -7.50 -0.83 10.32
N ALA A 326 -8.38 -1.53 9.62
CA ALA A 326 -9.68 -1.92 10.16
C ALA A 326 -10.09 -3.32 9.72
N ASN A 327 -10.65 -4.12 10.62
CA ASN A 327 -11.27 -5.38 10.22
C ASN A 327 -12.57 -5.08 9.46
N GLN A 328 -12.88 -5.89 8.43
CA GLN A 328 -14.09 -5.72 7.63
C GLN A 328 -15.05 -6.89 7.86
N PRO A 329 -16.06 -6.72 8.74
CA PRO A 329 -16.98 -7.82 9.08
C PRO A 329 -17.83 -8.35 7.92
N SER A 330 -18.00 -7.57 6.86
CA SER A 330 -18.72 -8.00 5.64
C SER A 330 -17.97 -9.08 4.85
N PHE A 331 -16.67 -9.29 5.14
CA PHE A 331 -15.86 -10.32 4.50
C PHE A 331 -15.23 -11.23 5.56
N TYR A 332 -15.55 -12.52 5.52
CA TYR A 332 -15.05 -13.52 6.48
C TYR A 332 -15.19 -13.06 7.94
N ALA A 333 -16.25 -12.30 8.27
CA ALA A 333 -16.47 -11.73 9.60
C ALA A 333 -15.31 -10.90 10.17
N GLY A 334 -14.41 -10.38 9.32
CA GLY A 334 -13.24 -9.62 9.74
C GLY A 334 -12.10 -10.47 10.34
N VAL A 335 -12.11 -11.79 10.17
CA VAL A 335 -11.07 -12.71 10.66
C VAL A 335 -9.71 -12.36 10.05
N LEU A 336 -8.63 -12.60 10.78
CA LEU A 336 -7.27 -12.49 10.23
C LEU A 336 -6.86 -13.81 9.56
N ASP A 337 -6.42 -13.74 8.32
CA ASP A 337 -5.82 -14.81 7.54
C ASP A 337 -4.40 -14.42 7.08
N ILE A 338 -3.77 -15.26 6.28
CA ILE A 338 -2.42 -15.02 5.75
C ILE A 338 -2.36 -13.68 5.00
N GLU A 339 -3.31 -13.46 4.10
CA GLU A 339 -3.29 -12.33 3.18
C GLU A 339 -3.59 -11.00 3.91
N SER A 340 -4.57 -10.98 4.80
CA SER A 340 -4.89 -9.82 5.62
C SER A 340 -3.77 -9.46 6.59
N SER A 341 -3.09 -10.46 7.15
CA SER A 341 -1.94 -10.25 8.02
C SER A 341 -0.77 -9.62 7.26
N ARG A 342 -0.49 -10.07 6.04
CA ARG A 342 0.55 -9.50 5.17
C ARG A 342 0.22 -8.07 4.74
N LYS A 343 -1.01 -7.84 4.27
CA LYS A 343 -1.52 -6.52 3.85
C LYS A 343 -1.39 -5.50 4.98
N ALA A 344 -1.91 -5.83 6.16
CA ALA A 344 -1.87 -4.94 7.32
C ALA A 344 -0.43 -4.70 7.82
N ALA A 345 0.39 -5.74 7.93
CA ALA A 345 1.78 -5.60 8.40
C ALA A 345 2.60 -4.68 7.51
N ARG A 346 2.49 -4.80 6.19
CA ARG A 346 3.17 -3.93 5.22
C ARG A 346 2.73 -2.48 5.39
N PHE A 347 1.43 -2.24 5.54
CA PHE A 347 0.87 -0.90 5.68
C PHE A 347 1.27 -0.24 7.01
N VAL A 348 1.23 -0.97 8.13
CA VAL A 348 1.70 -0.48 9.44
C VAL A 348 3.17 -0.06 9.37
N ARG A 349 4.03 -0.88 8.76
CA ARG A 349 5.46 -0.55 8.61
C ARG A 349 5.67 0.68 7.74
N PHE A 350 4.92 0.82 6.65
CA PHE A 350 4.97 2.01 5.82
C PHE A 350 4.60 3.27 6.62
N CYS A 351 3.50 3.24 7.36
CA CYS A 351 3.10 4.38 8.20
C CYS A 351 4.17 4.76 9.22
N ASP A 352 4.79 3.75 9.86
CA ASP A 352 5.86 3.98 10.84
C ASP A 352 7.12 4.59 10.19
N CYS A 353 7.53 4.10 9.01
CA CYS A 353 8.67 4.66 8.29
C CYS A 353 8.49 6.14 7.95
N PHE A 354 7.27 6.58 7.69
CA PHE A 354 6.98 7.92 7.20
C PHE A 354 6.20 8.80 8.19
N ASN A 355 6.34 8.54 9.48
CA ASN A 355 5.78 9.35 10.58
C ASN A 355 4.25 9.56 10.50
N ILE A 356 3.52 8.62 9.91
CA ILE A 356 2.07 8.68 9.76
C ILE A 356 1.42 8.00 10.96
N PRO A 357 0.66 8.71 11.80
CA PRO A 357 -0.08 8.12 12.92
C PRO A 357 -1.03 7.02 12.45
N ILE A 358 -1.26 6.02 13.30
CA ILE A 358 -2.07 4.85 13.00
C ILE A 358 -3.35 4.86 13.84
N LEU A 359 -4.49 4.70 13.15
CA LEU A 359 -5.78 4.42 13.76
C LEU A 359 -6.16 2.97 13.43
N THR A 360 -6.44 2.18 14.47
CA THR A 360 -6.89 0.79 14.31
C THR A 360 -8.34 0.67 14.78
N LEU A 361 -9.23 0.17 13.89
CA LEU A 361 -10.64 -0.11 14.19
C LEU A 361 -10.83 -1.63 14.27
N VAL A 362 -11.23 -2.14 15.43
CA VAL A 362 -11.20 -3.56 15.72
C VAL A 362 -12.61 -4.16 15.76
N ASP A 363 -12.84 -5.17 14.93
CA ASP A 363 -13.92 -6.13 15.02
C ASP A 363 -13.43 -7.46 14.46
N VAL A 364 -12.75 -8.27 15.30
CA VAL A 364 -12.02 -9.46 14.89
C VAL A 364 -12.36 -10.67 15.75
N PRO A 365 -12.93 -11.75 15.17
CA PRO A 365 -13.27 -12.96 15.92
C PRO A 365 -12.07 -13.88 16.19
N GLY A 366 -10.92 -13.63 15.56
CA GLY A 366 -9.72 -14.44 15.70
C GLY A 366 -8.91 -14.55 14.42
N PHE A 367 -7.96 -15.46 14.41
CA PHE A 367 -7.30 -15.92 13.19
C PHE A 367 -8.10 -17.05 12.53
N LEU A 368 -8.09 -17.09 11.19
CA LEU A 368 -8.80 -18.12 10.42
C LEU A 368 -8.17 -19.49 10.66
N PRO A 369 -8.92 -20.44 11.23
CA PRO A 369 -8.42 -21.79 11.44
C PRO A 369 -8.47 -22.64 10.16
N GLY A 370 -7.75 -23.74 10.14
CA GLY A 370 -7.87 -24.77 9.13
C GLY A 370 -6.58 -25.07 8.39
N ARG A 371 -6.57 -26.27 7.78
CA ARG A 371 -5.38 -26.86 7.16
C ARG A 371 -4.70 -25.94 6.14
N VAL A 372 -5.47 -25.23 5.32
CA VAL A 372 -4.93 -24.34 4.28
C VAL A 372 -4.14 -23.19 4.91
N GLN A 373 -4.67 -22.61 6.00
CA GLN A 373 -4.01 -21.53 6.72
C GLN A 373 -2.77 -22.05 7.48
N GLU A 374 -2.88 -23.17 8.16
CA GLU A 374 -1.75 -23.77 8.90
C GLU A 374 -0.60 -24.15 7.95
N TYR A 375 -0.91 -24.83 6.84
CA TYR A 375 0.09 -25.23 5.85
C TYR A 375 0.67 -24.04 5.09
N GLY A 376 -0.13 -22.98 4.91
CA GLY A 376 0.31 -21.72 4.31
C GLY A 376 1.13 -20.83 5.25
N GLY A 377 1.29 -21.22 6.54
CA GLY A 377 2.12 -20.49 7.49
C GLY A 377 1.43 -19.32 8.20
N ILE A 378 0.14 -19.44 8.52
CA ILE A 378 -0.62 -18.39 9.24
C ILE A 378 0.09 -17.90 10.51
N ILE A 379 0.81 -18.80 11.22
CA ILE A 379 1.57 -18.46 12.43
C ILE A 379 2.66 -17.43 12.11
N ILE A 380 3.45 -17.64 11.05
CA ILE A 380 4.50 -16.72 10.63
C ILE A 380 3.89 -15.41 10.11
N HIS A 381 2.84 -15.50 9.30
CA HIS A 381 2.21 -14.31 8.72
C HIS A 381 1.47 -13.47 9.77
N GLY A 382 0.80 -14.10 10.74
CA GLY A 382 0.25 -13.41 11.91
C GLY A 382 1.34 -12.75 12.77
N ALA A 383 2.49 -13.42 12.93
CA ALA A 383 3.64 -12.87 13.63
C ALA A 383 4.23 -11.62 12.94
N LYS A 384 4.15 -11.51 11.59
CA LYS A 384 4.53 -10.27 10.87
C LYS A 384 3.71 -9.07 11.30
N LEU A 385 2.40 -9.23 11.43
CA LEU A 385 1.50 -8.15 11.87
C LEU A 385 1.76 -7.77 13.33
N LEU A 386 1.95 -8.76 14.19
CA LEU A 386 2.33 -8.57 15.58
C LEU A 386 3.64 -7.79 15.68
N PHE A 387 4.64 -8.18 14.90
CA PHE A 387 5.94 -7.52 14.84
C PHE A 387 5.83 -6.07 14.35
N ALA A 388 5.06 -5.83 13.30
CA ALA A 388 4.86 -4.50 12.73
C ALA A 388 4.27 -3.52 13.77
N TYR A 389 3.20 -3.90 14.46
CA TYR A 389 2.62 -3.08 15.52
C TYR A 389 3.53 -2.90 16.73
N GLY A 390 4.23 -3.97 17.15
CA GLY A 390 5.15 -3.91 18.29
C GLY A 390 6.38 -3.05 18.04
N GLU A 391 6.86 -2.99 16.81
CA GLU A 391 8.01 -2.17 16.42
C GLU A 391 7.64 -0.72 16.13
N ALA A 392 6.42 -0.45 15.66
CA ALA A 392 5.97 0.88 15.27
C ALA A 392 6.06 1.88 16.43
N THR A 393 6.68 3.03 16.14
CA THR A 393 6.96 4.13 17.10
C THR A 393 6.03 5.32 16.96
N VAL A 394 5.31 5.43 15.84
CA VAL A 394 4.31 6.49 15.60
C VAL A 394 3.16 6.43 16.61
N PRO A 395 2.38 7.51 16.77
CA PRO A 395 1.14 7.49 17.54
C PRO A 395 0.21 6.38 17.07
N LYS A 396 -0.31 5.58 18.03
CA LYS A 396 -1.25 4.48 17.78
C LYS A 396 -2.50 4.63 18.61
N VAL A 397 -3.63 4.86 17.97
CA VAL A 397 -4.95 4.93 18.59
C VAL A 397 -5.76 3.72 18.13
N THR A 398 -6.41 3.05 19.06
CA THR A 398 -7.24 1.86 18.78
C THR A 398 -8.65 2.09 19.29
N VAL A 399 -9.64 1.70 18.50
CA VAL A 399 -11.05 1.65 18.93
C VAL A 399 -11.58 0.25 18.69
N ILE A 400 -12.02 -0.41 19.74
CA ILE A 400 -12.65 -1.73 19.66
C ILE A 400 -14.15 -1.52 19.56
N LEU A 401 -14.72 -1.87 18.40
CA LEU A 401 -16.12 -1.62 18.10
C LEU A 401 -17.01 -2.76 18.57
N ARG A 402 -16.59 -4.02 18.33
CA ARG A 402 -17.35 -5.21 18.68
C ARG A 402 -16.42 -6.35 19.11
N LYS A 403 -16.19 -7.37 18.28
CA LYS A 403 -15.38 -8.54 18.66
C LYS A 403 -13.88 -8.22 18.74
N ALA A 404 -13.23 -8.75 19.76
CA ALA A 404 -11.78 -8.73 19.91
C ALA A 404 -11.33 -9.97 20.68
N TYR A 405 -11.16 -11.11 19.99
CA TYR A 405 -10.96 -12.40 20.61
C TYR A 405 -9.54 -12.95 20.45
N GLY A 406 -9.06 -13.57 21.52
CA GLY A 406 -7.83 -14.37 21.53
C GLY A 406 -6.59 -13.60 21.10
N GLY A 407 -5.70 -14.27 20.35
CA GLY A 407 -4.48 -13.67 19.84
C GLY A 407 -4.70 -12.50 18.90
N ALA A 408 -5.83 -12.44 18.20
CA ALA A 408 -6.16 -11.34 17.31
C ALA A 408 -6.43 -10.03 18.07
N TYR A 409 -7.02 -10.08 19.28
CA TYR A 409 -7.07 -8.93 20.19
C TYR A 409 -5.66 -8.38 20.46
N CYS A 410 -4.71 -9.25 20.79
CA CYS A 410 -3.35 -8.82 21.06
C CYS A 410 -2.70 -8.14 19.85
N VAL A 411 -2.88 -8.74 18.66
CA VAL A 411 -2.22 -8.31 17.41
C VAL A 411 -2.75 -6.97 16.90
N MET A 412 -4.06 -6.72 17.00
CA MET A 412 -4.71 -5.52 16.46
C MET A 412 -4.47 -4.28 17.35
N SER A 413 -3.20 -3.91 17.52
CA SER A 413 -2.77 -2.69 18.23
C SER A 413 -3.28 -2.60 19.67
N SER A 414 -3.22 -3.72 20.42
CA SER A 414 -3.65 -3.74 21.82
C SER A 414 -2.76 -2.84 22.70
N LYS A 415 -3.29 -2.46 23.86
CA LYS A 415 -2.54 -1.73 24.91
C LYS A 415 -1.23 -2.44 25.26
N HIS A 416 -1.26 -3.78 25.30
CA HIS A 416 -0.12 -4.63 25.65
C HIS A 416 0.96 -4.63 24.57
N LEU A 417 0.60 -4.37 23.31
CA LEU A 417 1.52 -4.29 22.18
C LEU A 417 1.86 -2.82 21.84
N ARG A 418 2.09 -2.00 22.89
CA ARG A 418 2.49 -0.59 22.77
C ARG A 418 1.45 0.30 22.09
N GLY A 419 0.15 -0.06 22.14
CA GLY A 419 -0.95 0.85 21.79
C GLY A 419 -0.99 2.03 22.76
N ASP A 420 -0.98 3.28 22.26
CA ASP A 420 -0.88 4.46 23.12
C ASP A 420 -2.22 4.76 23.81
N ILE A 421 -3.30 4.82 23.02
CA ILE A 421 -4.65 5.06 23.52
C ILE A 421 -5.60 4.03 22.93
N ASN A 422 -6.29 3.31 23.81
CA ASN A 422 -7.23 2.26 23.44
C ASN A 422 -8.62 2.60 23.96
N TYR A 423 -9.56 2.83 23.07
CA TYR A 423 -10.98 3.02 23.36
C TYR A 423 -11.78 1.76 23.03
N ALA A 424 -12.92 1.61 23.66
CA ALA A 424 -13.92 0.61 23.29
C ALA A 424 -15.30 1.25 23.17
N TRP A 425 -16.15 0.71 22.30
CA TRP A 425 -17.58 0.98 22.31
C TRP A 425 -18.26 0.11 23.36
N PRO A 426 -19.47 0.47 23.83
CA PRO A 426 -20.23 -0.38 24.75
C PRO A 426 -20.55 -1.77 24.18
N THR A 427 -20.57 -1.91 22.85
CA THR A 427 -20.78 -3.15 22.10
C THR A 427 -19.55 -4.05 22.01
N ALA A 428 -18.40 -3.63 22.57
CA ALA A 428 -17.16 -4.39 22.48
C ALA A 428 -17.20 -5.67 23.31
N GLU A 429 -16.74 -6.76 22.72
CA GLU A 429 -16.59 -8.07 23.37
C GLU A 429 -15.09 -8.43 23.37
N ILE A 430 -14.45 -8.30 24.53
CA ILE A 430 -13.00 -8.54 24.67
C ILE A 430 -12.79 -9.78 25.52
N ALA A 431 -12.34 -10.89 24.91
CA ALA A 431 -12.24 -12.18 25.60
C ALA A 431 -11.19 -13.10 24.96
N VAL A 432 -10.86 -14.20 25.66
CA VAL A 432 -9.95 -15.24 25.14
C VAL A 432 -10.57 -15.93 23.91
N MET A 433 -11.88 -16.13 23.91
CA MET A 433 -12.66 -16.67 22.79
C MET A 433 -14.10 -16.19 22.87
N GLY A 434 -14.83 -16.30 21.76
CA GLY A 434 -16.23 -15.93 21.73
C GLY A 434 -17.10 -16.78 22.69
N PRO A 435 -18.25 -16.24 23.15
CA PRO A 435 -19.09 -16.91 24.15
C PRO A 435 -19.46 -18.34 23.81
N LYS A 436 -19.84 -18.61 22.55
CA LYS A 436 -20.18 -19.96 22.08
C LYS A 436 -19.03 -20.96 22.26
N GLY A 437 -17.85 -20.65 21.76
CA GLY A 437 -16.69 -21.52 21.88
C GLY A 437 -16.26 -21.70 23.34
N ALA A 438 -16.31 -20.64 24.14
CA ALA A 438 -16.00 -20.72 25.56
C ALA A 438 -16.96 -21.66 26.31
N THR A 439 -18.27 -21.56 26.04
CA THR A 439 -19.29 -22.43 26.63
C THR A 439 -19.08 -23.90 26.24
N GLU A 440 -18.81 -24.17 24.97
CA GLU A 440 -18.53 -25.54 24.49
C GLU A 440 -17.31 -26.16 25.19
N VAL A 441 -16.28 -25.37 25.50
CA VAL A 441 -15.06 -25.85 26.20
C VAL A 441 -15.32 -25.99 27.71
N LEU A 442 -15.85 -24.94 28.35
CA LEU A 442 -15.96 -24.87 29.81
C LEU A 442 -17.06 -25.79 30.37
N SER A 443 -18.17 -25.96 29.64
CA SER A 443 -19.35 -26.73 30.05
C SER A 443 -19.52 -28.02 29.25
N SER A 444 -18.49 -28.51 28.59
CA SER A 444 -18.56 -29.70 27.71
C SER A 444 -19.18 -30.94 28.37
N LYS A 445 -18.83 -31.19 29.62
CA LYS A 445 -19.35 -32.37 30.38
C LYS A 445 -20.82 -32.21 30.73
N GLU A 446 -21.23 -31.00 31.14
CA GLU A 446 -22.59 -30.67 31.50
C GLU A 446 -23.50 -30.74 30.27
N ILE A 447 -23.06 -30.16 29.14
CA ILE A 447 -23.75 -30.20 27.85
C ILE A 447 -23.95 -31.64 27.38
N ALA A 448 -22.93 -32.49 27.52
CA ALA A 448 -22.99 -33.89 27.11
C ALA A 448 -23.94 -34.74 28.00
N ALA A 449 -24.22 -34.32 29.22
CA ALA A 449 -25.12 -35.00 30.14
C ALA A 449 -26.62 -34.66 29.90
N ILE A 450 -26.93 -33.66 29.05
CA ILE A 450 -28.29 -33.26 28.73
C ILE A 450 -28.73 -34.02 27.48
N GLU A 451 -29.72 -34.95 27.66
CA GLU A 451 -30.27 -35.74 26.55
C GLU A 451 -31.33 -34.99 25.73
N ASP A 452 -32.08 -34.11 26.38
CA ASP A 452 -33.13 -33.28 25.74
C ASP A 452 -32.53 -32.12 24.97
N GLU A 453 -32.69 -32.12 23.66
CA GLU A 453 -32.08 -31.12 22.77
C GLU A 453 -32.61 -29.70 23.03
N GLN A 454 -33.85 -29.52 23.48
CA GLN A 454 -34.40 -28.20 23.79
C GLN A 454 -33.78 -27.67 25.10
N LYS A 455 -33.69 -28.48 26.14
CA LYS A 455 -33.05 -28.12 27.40
C LYS A 455 -31.55 -27.87 27.22
N LYS A 456 -30.93 -28.64 26.34
CA LYS A 456 -29.53 -28.45 25.97
C LYS A 456 -29.30 -27.09 25.29
N ALA A 457 -30.14 -26.70 24.34
CA ALA A 457 -30.09 -25.41 23.69
C ALA A 457 -30.28 -24.25 24.69
N GLU A 458 -31.28 -24.36 25.58
CA GLU A 458 -31.53 -23.38 26.65
C GLU A 458 -30.33 -23.26 27.61
N PHE A 459 -29.75 -24.38 28.01
CA PHE A 459 -28.56 -24.40 28.87
C PHE A 459 -27.36 -23.73 28.21
N ILE A 460 -27.11 -24.04 26.93
CA ILE A 460 -26.01 -23.40 26.16
C ILE A 460 -26.26 -21.90 26.08
N ALA A 461 -27.43 -21.45 25.72
CA ALA A 461 -27.77 -20.03 25.64
C ALA A 461 -27.55 -19.30 26.98
N GLN A 462 -28.00 -19.92 28.09
CA GLN A 462 -27.76 -19.39 29.42
C GLN A 462 -26.27 -19.25 29.72
N LYS A 463 -25.45 -20.29 29.40
CA LYS A 463 -24.01 -20.28 29.66
C LYS A 463 -23.25 -19.29 28.76
N GLU A 464 -23.69 -19.07 27.54
CA GLU A 464 -23.16 -18.05 26.66
C GLU A 464 -23.40 -16.65 27.24
N GLU A 465 -24.60 -16.36 27.78
CA GLU A 465 -24.92 -15.09 28.41
C GLU A 465 -24.15 -14.88 29.73
N GLU A 466 -24.06 -15.91 30.58
CA GLU A 466 -23.23 -15.87 31.79
C GLU A 466 -21.74 -15.56 31.45
N TYR A 467 -21.22 -16.14 30.37
CA TYR A 467 -19.86 -15.88 29.91
C TYR A 467 -19.69 -14.44 29.39
N ARG A 468 -20.69 -13.96 28.62
CA ARG A 468 -20.68 -12.60 28.08
C ARG A 468 -20.67 -11.58 29.21
N ASP A 469 -21.56 -11.72 30.17
CA ASP A 469 -21.64 -10.82 31.34
C ASP A 469 -20.36 -10.82 32.18
N LYS A 470 -19.77 -12.00 32.35
CA LYS A 470 -18.63 -12.17 33.25
C LYS A 470 -17.29 -11.81 32.61
N PHE A 471 -17.11 -12.01 31.31
CA PHE A 471 -15.81 -11.92 30.64
C PHE A 471 -15.84 -11.12 29.33
N ALA A 472 -16.85 -11.30 28.47
CA ALA A 472 -16.84 -10.80 27.11
C ALA A 472 -17.57 -9.44 27.01
N ASN A 473 -17.07 -8.45 27.74
CA ASN A 473 -17.58 -7.08 27.71
C ASN A 473 -16.43 -6.06 27.96
N PRO A 474 -16.56 -4.81 27.55
CA PRO A 474 -15.48 -3.83 27.66
C PRO A 474 -15.17 -3.41 29.11
N TYR A 475 -16.15 -3.52 30.01
CA TYR A 475 -16.00 -3.07 31.40
C TYR A 475 -15.01 -3.94 32.18
N VAL A 476 -14.91 -5.22 31.85
CA VAL A 476 -13.94 -6.12 32.45
C VAL A 476 -12.51 -5.68 32.07
N ALA A 477 -12.25 -5.44 30.80
CA ALA A 477 -10.95 -4.96 30.35
C ALA A 477 -10.60 -3.56 30.91
N ALA A 478 -11.59 -2.68 31.02
CA ALA A 478 -11.41 -1.34 31.59
C ALA A 478 -11.03 -1.38 33.08
N ARG A 479 -11.58 -2.32 33.86
CA ARG A 479 -11.23 -2.50 35.29
C ARG A 479 -9.76 -2.87 35.49
N PHE A 480 -9.14 -3.50 34.51
CA PHE A 480 -7.70 -3.82 34.55
C PHE A 480 -6.83 -2.73 33.90
N GLY A 481 -7.41 -1.64 33.41
CA GLY A 481 -6.67 -0.57 32.73
C GLY A 481 -6.20 -0.95 31.32
N TYR A 482 -6.80 -1.95 30.69
CA TYR A 482 -6.46 -2.39 29.33
C TYR A 482 -7.16 -1.56 28.24
N ILE A 483 -8.21 -0.85 28.64
CA ILE A 483 -8.95 0.15 27.86
C ILE A 483 -8.86 1.48 28.63
N ASP A 484 -8.47 2.55 27.94
CA ASP A 484 -8.34 3.88 28.53
C ASP A 484 -9.71 4.53 28.80
N ASP A 485 -10.70 4.24 27.94
CA ASP A 485 -12.08 4.66 28.15
C ASP A 485 -13.06 3.86 27.29
N ILE A 486 -14.30 3.76 27.77
CA ILE A 486 -15.44 3.25 26.99
C ILE A 486 -16.21 4.46 26.50
N ILE A 487 -16.24 4.65 25.18
CA ILE A 487 -16.76 5.87 24.57
C ILE A 487 -18.11 5.63 23.90
N GLU A 488 -18.97 6.65 23.94
CA GLU A 488 -20.20 6.67 23.16
C GLU A 488 -19.85 6.69 21.65
N PRO A 489 -20.43 5.80 20.81
CA PRO A 489 -20.02 5.66 19.41
C PRO A 489 -20.05 6.98 18.62
N ARG A 490 -21.06 7.83 18.83
CA ARG A 490 -21.16 9.12 18.13
C ARG A 490 -19.99 10.06 18.40
N ASN A 491 -19.27 9.89 19.53
CA ASN A 491 -18.14 10.73 19.93
C ASN A 491 -16.80 10.26 19.33
N THR A 492 -16.79 9.19 18.58
CA THR A 492 -15.57 8.50 18.11
C THR A 492 -14.61 9.44 17.39
N ARG A 493 -15.09 10.25 16.42
CA ARG A 493 -14.27 11.24 15.70
C ARG A 493 -13.55 12.18 16.68
N PHE A 494 -14.30 12.80 17.55
CA PHE A 494 -13.78 13.75 18.53
C PHE A 494 -12.73 13.14 19.46
N ARG A 495 -13.00 11.93 19.96
CA ARG A 495 -12.09 11.23 20.88
C ARG A 495 -10.79 10.83 20.18
N ILE A 496 -10.85 10.35 18.94
CA ILE A 496 -9.66 10.02 18.14
C ILE A 496 -8.85 11.29 17.85
N ALA A 497 -9.48 12.37 17.40
CA ALA A 497 -8.78 13.61 17.07
C ALA A 497 -8.04 14.18 18.29
N ARG A 498 -8.65 14.17 19.48
CA ARG A 498 -8.00 14.58 20.73
C ARG A 498 -6.87 13.65 21.14
N ALA A 499 -7.04 12.34 20.97
CA ALA A 499 -5.99 11.36 21.23
C ALA A 499 -4.77 11.62 20.34
N LEU A 500 -4.97 11.79 19.04
CA LEU A 500 -3.89 12.12 18.09
C LEU A 500 -3.21 13.45 18.42
N GLN A 501 -3.98 14.45 18.84
CA GLN A 501 -3.45 15.75 19.27
C GLN A 501 -2.57 15.61 20.53
N SER A 502 -3.01 14.83 21.52
CA SER A 502 -2.23 14.60 22.76
C SER A 502 -0.93 13.83 22.49
N LEU A 503 -0.90 13.00 21.44
CA LEU A 503 0.24 12.21 21.04
C LEU A 503 1.15 12.90 19.99
N ALA A 504 0.87 14.15 19.61
CA ALA A 504 1.61 14.86 18.56
C ALA A 504 3.12 14.94 18.83
N ASN A 505 3.50 15.03 20.09
CA ASN A 505 4.91 15.11 20.51
C ASN A 505 5.48 13.77 20.99
N LYS A 506 4.80 12.64 20.69
CA LYS A 506 5.31 11.32 21.06
C LYS A 506 6.71 11.11 20.51
N ARG A 507 7.63 10.67 21.35
CA ARG A 507 8.97 10.22 20.97
C ARG A 507 9.21 8.86 21.60
N LEU A 508 9.36 7.86 20.77
CA LEU A 508 9.64 6.48 21.16
C LEU A 508 10.75 5.95 20.27
N ALA A 509 11.79 5.42 20.88
CA ALA A 509 12.90 4.78 20.15
C ALA A 509 12.94 3.29 20.44
N ASN A 510 13.22 2.50 19.43
CA ASN A 510 13.54 1.09 19.57
C ASN A 510 15.03 0.93 19.97
N PRO A 511 15.42 -0.20 20.60
CA PRO A 511 16.82 -0.49 20.84
C PRO A 511 17.65 -0.40 19.55
N PRO A 512 18.88 0.16 19.61
CA PRO A 512 19.77 0.24 18.43
C PRO A 512 20.04 -1.15 17.83
N LYS A 513 19.91 -1.26 16.52
CA LYS A 513 20.15 -2.50 15.77
C LYS A 513 20.48 -2.17 14.30
N LYS A 514 21.14 -3.07 13.59
CA LYS A 514 21.39 -2.90 12.15
C LYS A 514 20.09 -2.85 11.35
N HIS A 515 19.20 -3.78 11.63
CA HIS A 515 17.84 -3.88 11.10
C HIS A 515 17.05 -4.86 11.97
N SER A 516 15.74 -4.89 11.81
CA SER A 516 14.88 -5.86 12.45
C SER A 516 14.98 -7.23 11.76
N ASN A 517 14.98 -8.31 12.56
CA ASN A 517 14.82 -9.66 12.03
C ASN A 517 13.34 -10.05 12.08
N ILE A 518 12.56 -9.40 11.22
CA ILE A 518 11.13 -9.70 11.09
C ILE A 518 10.94 -11.11 10.53
N PRO A 519 9.95 -11.89 10.99
CA PRO A 519 9.63 -13.18 10.37
C PRO A 519 9.17 -12.97 8.92
N LEU A 520 9.98 -13.40 7.94
CA LEU A 520 9.75 -13.19 6.50
C LEU A 520 8.90 -14.30 5.87
#